data_60f23a165fe32ad6efa70912acf2a12d
#
_entry.id   60f23a165fe32ad6efa70912acf2a12d
#
_cell.length_a   1.000
_cell.length_b   1.000
_cell.length_c   1.000
_cell.angle_alpha   90.00
_cell.angle_beta   90.00
_cell.angle_gamma   90.00
#
_symmetry.space_group_name_H-M   'P 1'
#
loop_
_entity.id
_entity.type
_entity.pdbx_description
1 polymer ?
#
loop_
_entity_poly.entity_id
_entity_poly.type
_entity_poly.pdbx_seq_one_letter_code
_entity_poly.pdbx_strand_id
1 'polypeptide(L)'
;MAVLVLSGCQTAPPKGLTPAQIAVLKQQGFKLTDEGWAFGLSGKVLFGSDVESLNTASTEIVERIGKALLLAGIERVRIDGHTDASGSQAYNEQLSVRRADSVSKVLIGVGMRQENVQSRGLGSSKPVASNDTVDGRTENRRVAIVVIAD
;
A
#
# COMPACT_ATOMS: atom_id res chain seq x y z
N MET A 1 1.46 -26.15 -51.21
CA MET A 1 2.28 -25.62 -50.15
C MET A 1 1.38 -24.93 -49.14
N ALA A 2 1.16 -25.53 -48.00
CA ALA A 2 0.37 -24.93 -46.94
C ALA A 2 1.26 -23.98 -46.16
N VAL A 3 1.01 -22.69 -46.30
CA VAL A 3 1.62 -21.72 -45.39
C VAL A 3 0.86 -21.83 -44.07
N LEU A 4 1.44 -22.48 -43.11
CA LEU A 4 0.98 -22.38 -41.74
C LEU A 4 1.30 -20.95 -41.29
N VAL A 5 0.35 -20.07 -41.44
CA VAL A 5 0.36 -18.83 -40.70
C VAL A 5 0.05 -19.24 -39.26
N LEU A 6 1.10 -19.46 -38.49
CA LEU A 6 0.99 -19.36 -37.07
C LEU A 6 0.60 -17.93 -36.76
N SER A 7 -0.71 -17.65 -36.79
CA SER A 7 -1.21 -16.53 -36.05
C SER A 7 -0.81 -16.81 -34.61
N GLY A 8 0.31 -16.20 -34.17
CA GLY A 8 0.67 -16.24 -32.78
C GLY A 8 -0.56 -15.82 -32.01
N CYS A 9 -1.03 -16.70 -31.15
CA CYS A 9 -1.99 -16.33 -30.16
C CYS A 9 -1.38 -15.14 -29.42
N GLN A 10 -1.78 -13.94 -29.81
CA GLN A 10 -1.63 -12.83 -28.93
C GLN A 10 -2.54 -13.10 -27.75
N THR A 11 -2.01 -13.85 -26.80
CA THR A 11 -2.58 -13.83 -25.48
C THR A 11 -2.65 -12.39 -25.08
N ALA A 12 -3.85 -11.88 -24.83
CA ALA A 12 -4.01 -10.62 -24.13
C ALA A 12 -3.02 -10.61 -22.95
N PRO A 13 -2.32 -9.48 -22.66
CA PRO A 13 -1.43 -9.43 -21.53
C PRO A 13 -2.17 -10.01 -20.33
N PRO A 14 -1.56 -10.92 -19.57
CA PRO A 14 -2.25 -11.54 -18.44
C PRO A 14 -2.78 -10.42 -17.55
N LYS A 15 -4.08 -10.48 -17.28
CA LYS A 15 -4.66 -9.63 -16.25
C LYS A 15 -3.99 -9.99 -14.95
N GLY A 16 -3.25 -9.06 -14.39
CA GLY A 16 -2.56 -9.26 -13.14
C GLY A 16 -1.07 -9.02 -13.23
N LEU A 17 -0.39 -9.31 -12.14
CA LEU A 17 1.04 -9.07 -11.99
C LEU A 17 1.84 -10.17 -12.70
N THR A 18 2.93 -9.77 -13.32
CA THR A 18 3.89 -10.72 -13.89
C THR A 18 4.68 -11.40 -12.77
N PRO A 19 5.31 -12.59 -13.04
CA PRO A 19 6.19 -13.21 -12.06
C PRO A 19 7.33 -12.29 -11.60
N ALA A 20 7.88 -11.47 -12.49
CA ALA A 20 8.92 -10.50 -12.15
C ALA A 20 8.41 -9.43 -11.19
N GLN A 21 7.21 -8.92 -11.40
CA GLN A 21 6.57 -7.96 -10.50
C GLN A 21 6.30 -8.56 -9.13
N ILE A 22 5.80 -9.78 -9.08
CA ILE A 22 5.58 -10.50 -7.82
C ILE A 22 6.89 -10.70 -7.06
N ALA A 23 7.97 -11.02 -7.77
CA ALA A 23 9.30 -11.15 -7.14
C ALA A 23 9.75 -9.84 -6.50
N VAL A 24 9.53 -8.71 -7.15
CA VAL A 24 9.84 -7.38 -6.59
C VAL A 24 8.99 -7.11 -5.35
N LEU A 25 7.70 -7.40 -5.40
CA LEU A 25 6.82 -7.22 -4.23
C LEU A 25 7.29 -8.02 -3.03
N LYS A 26 7.62 -9.29 -3.23
CA LYS A 26 8.16 -10.16 -2.17
C LYS A 26 9.48 -9.62 -1.62
N GLN A 27 10.36 -9.17 -2.50
CA GLN A 27 11.65 -8.60 -2.13
C GLN A 27 11.50 -7.34 -1.29
N GLN A 28 10.49 -6.51 -1.59
CA GLN A 28 10.19 -5.31 -0.81
C GLN A 28 9.45 -5.59 0.50
N GLY A 29 9.02 -6.82 0.73
CA GLY A 29 8.34 -7.22 1.96
C GLY A 29 6.81 -7.23 1.87
N PHE A 30 6.23 -7.12 0.69
CA PHE A 30 4.80 -7.25 0.50
C PHE A 30 4.36 -8.69 0.71
N LYS A 31 3.16 -8.84 1.25
CA LYS A 31 2.52 -10.14 1.47
C LYS A 31 1.18 -10.19 0.76
N LEU A 32 0.84 -11.34 0.22
CA LEU A 32 -0.45 -11.54 -0.41
C LEU A 32 -1.55 -11.61 0.65
N THR A 33 -2.57 -10.78 0.48
CA THR A 33 -3.76 -10.73 1.33
C THR A 33 -5.01 -10.89 0.49
N ASP A 34 -6.17 -10.97 1.13
CA ASP A 34 -7.46 -11.02 0.43
C ASP A 34 -7.71 -9.78 -0.45
N GLU A 35 -7.06 -8.68 -0.15
CA GLU A 35 -7.22 -7.42 -0.89
C GLU A 35 -6.14 -7.20 -1.96
N GLY A 36 -5.14 -8.06 -2.03
CA GLY A 36 -3.99 -7.96 -2.92
C GLY A 36 -2.67 -8.00 -2.16
N TRP A 37 -1.59 -7.60 -2.83
CA TRP A 37 -0.28 -7.53 -2.21
C TRP A 37 -0.19 -6.29 -1.33
N ALA A 38 0.08 -6.48 -0.04
CA ALA A 38 0.08 -5.41 0.93
C ALA A 38 1.39 -5.32 1.70
N PHE A 39 1.83 -4.09 1.94
CA PHE A 39 2.94 -3.77 2.82
C PHE A 39 2.41 -2.89 3.95
N GLY A 40 2.42 -3.42 5.17
CA GLY A 40 1.95 -2.69 6.35
C GLY A 40 3.08 -1.92 7.02
N LEU A 41 2.84 -0.65 7.28
CA LEU A 41 3.76 0.22 8.00
C LEU A 41 3.13 0.61 9.32
N SER A 42 3.81 0.29 10.43
CA SER A 42 3.36 0.69 11.76
C SER A 42 3.25 2.22 11.87
N GLY A 43 2.16 2.69 12.45
CA GLY A 43 1.98 4.12 12.71
C GLY A 43 3.07 4.70 13.60
N LYS A 44 3.58 3.92 14.55
CA LYS A 44 4.71 4.33 15.40
C LYS A 44 5.98 4.56 14.58
N VAL A 45 6.28 3.68 13.63
CA VAL A 45 7.43 3.82 12.75
C VAL A 45 7.25 5.01 11.81
N LEU A 46 6.07 5.14 11.19
CA LEU A 46 5.79 6.18 10.21
C LEU A 46 5.81 7.59 10.81
N PHE A 47 5.14 7.76 11.95
CA PHE A 47 4.82 9.08 12.48
C PHE A 47 5.56 9.39 13.78
N GLY A 48 6.16 8.41 14.43
CA GLY A 48 6.82 8.59 15.72
C GLY A 48 5.84 9.18 16.75
N SER A 49 6.21 10.29 17.33
CA SER A 49 5.35 11.06 18.25
C SER A 49 4.42 12.04 17.55
N ASP A 50 4.59 12.23 16.25
CA ASP A 50 3.68 13.08 15.46
C ASP A 50 2.39 12.33 15.13
N VAL A 51 1.32 13.07 14.91
CA VAL A 51 0.01 12.48 14.65
C VAL A 51 -0.10 12.00 13.19
N GLU A 52 0.43 12.77 12.26
CA GLU A 52 0.22 12.54 10.83
C GLU A 52 1.39 12.88 9.91
N SER A 53 2.46 13.48 10.42
CA SER A 53 3.64 13.80 9.62
C SER A 53 4.66 12.69 9.66
N LEU A 54 5.12 12.26 8.48
CA LEU A 54 6.16 11.23 8.36
C LEU A 54 7.50 11.78 8.85
N ASN A 55 8.23 10.96 9.62
CA ASN A 55 9.63 11.28 9.94
C ASN A 55 10.53 10.98 8.73
N THR A 56 11.76 11.45 8.78
CA THR A 56 12.72 11.32 7.68
C THR A 56 13.00 9.86 7.32
N ALA A 57 13.22 9.00 8.31
CA ALA A 57 13.50 7.58 8.09
C ALA A 57 12.31 6.88 7.39
N SER A 58 11.09 7.19 7.79
CA SER A 58 9.88 6.63 7.18
C SER A 58 9.65 7.14 5.78
N THR A 59 9.92 8.41 5.54
CA THR A 59 9.87 8.99 4.18
C THR A 59 10.80 8.24 3.25
N GLU A 60 12.04 7.97 3.68
CA GLU A 60 13.01 7.21 2.88
C GLU A 60 12.55 5.79 2.57
N ILE A 61 11.91 5.11 3.52
CA ILE A 61 11.34 3.77 3.30
C ILE A 61 10.25 3.81 2.22
N VAL A 62 9.33 4.76 2.33
CA VAL A 62 8.23 4.91 1.36
C VAL A 62 8.77 5.30 -0.02
N GLU A 63 9.75 6.19 -0.09
CA GLU A 63 10.40 6.57 -1.35
C GLU A 63 11.06 5.36 -2.02
N ARG A 64 11.78 4.55 -1.26
CA ARG A 64 12.42 3.32 -1.77
C ARG A 64 11.39 2.35 -2.33
N ILE A 65 10.30 2.13 -1.62
CA ILE A 65 9.20 1.27 -2.07
C ILE A 65 8.61 1.81 -3.36
N GLY A 66 8.29 3.10 -3.40
CA GLY A 66 7.72 3.74 -4.59
C GLY A 66 8.60 3.61 -5.82
N LYS A 67 9.89 3.85 -5.68
CA LYS A 67 10.86 3.71 -6.76
C LYS A 67 10.96 2.26 -7.25
N ALA A 68 10.99 1.30 -6.33
CA ALA A 68 11.04 -0.12 -6.69
C ALA A 68 9.79 -0.56 -7.45
N LEU A 69 8.61 -0.10 -7.05
CA LEU A 69 7.36 -0.39 -7.74
C LEU A 69 7.34 0.19 -9.15
N LEU A 70 7.74 1.45 -9.31
CA LEU A 70 7.79 2.10 -10.61
C LEU A 70 8.78 1.43 -11.56
N LEU A 71 9.96 1.04 -11.09
CA LEU A 71 10.95 0.31 -11.88
C LEU A 71 10.43 -1.06 -12.34
N ALA A 72 9.55 -1.67 -11.56
CA ALA A 72 8.92 -2.95 -11.92
C ALA A 72 7.69 -2.78 -12.82
N GLY A 73 7.31 -1.54 -13.17
CA GLY A 73 6.12 -1.26 -13.97
C GLY A 73 4.83 -1.34 -13.18
N ILE A 74 4.89 -1.32 -11.85
CA ILE A 74 3.72 -1.26 -10.97
C ILE A 74 3.38 0.20 -10.75
N GLU A 75 2.35 0.68 -11.41
CA GLU A 75 2.03 2.11 -11.45
C GLU A 75 0.87 2.50 -10.55
N ARG A 76 0.06 1.53 -10.09
CA ARG A 76 -1.15 1.76 -9.31
C ARG A 76 -1.06 1.16 -7.94
N VAL A 77 -1.37 1.97 -6.95
CA VAL A 77 -1.44 1.54 -5.55
C VAL A 77 -2.65 2.15 -4.86
N ARG A 78 -3.09 1.47 -3.82
CA ARG A 78 -4.06 2.01 -2.87
C ARG A 78 -3.38 2.12 -1.52
N ILE A 79 -3.61 3.22 -0.83
CA ILE A 79 -3.05 3.48 0.49
C ILE A 79 -4.20 3.45 1.49
N ASP A 80 -4.16 2.49 2.40
CA ASP A 80 -5.19 2.29 3.41
C ASP A 80 -4.67 2.70 4.77
N GLY A 81 -5.29 3.72 5.37
CA GLY A 81 -5.02 4.15 6.73
C GLY A 81 -5.92 3.44 7.73
N HIS A 82 -5.34 3.00 8.84
CA HIS A 82 -6.05 2.30 9.91
C HIS A 82 -5.69 2.87 11.27
N THR A 83 -6.66 2.84 12.19
CA THR A 83 -6.49 3.24 13.59
C THR A 83 -6.83 2.07 14.52
N ASP A 84 -6.48 2.21 15.80
CA ASP A 84 -7.08 1.37 16.83
C ASP A 84 -8.51 1.88 17.13
N ALA A 85 -9.20 1.21 18.05
CA ALA A 85 -10.57 1.55 18.42
C ALA A 85 -10.69 2.65 19.48
N SER A 86 -9.59 3.28 19.88
CA SER A 86 -9.60 4.35 20.88
C SER A 86 -10.12 5.65 20.29
N GLY A 87 -10.94 6.36 21.04
CA GLY A 87 -11.47 7.66 20.63
C GLY A 87 -12.73 7.53 19.77
N SER A 88 -13.17 8.65 19.16
CA SER A 88 -14.37 8.66 18.37
C SER A 88 -14.14 8.08 16.98
N GLN A 89 -15.17 7.44 16.44
CA GLN A 89 -15.13 6.88 15.08
C GLN A 89 -14.87 7.96 14.02
N ALA A 90 -15.54 9.10 14.14
CA ALA A 90 -15.36 10.21 13.19
C ALA A 90 -13.93 10.74 13.18
N TYR A 91 -13.33 10.93 14.35
CA TYR A 91 -11.94 11.36 14.47
C TYR A 91 -10.98 10.33 13.85
N ASN A 92 -11.18 9.04 14.15
CA ASN A 92 -10.34 7.96 13.64
C ASN A 92 -10.41 7.84 12.11
N GLU A 93 -11.60 8.00 11.54
CA GLU A 93 -11.76 8.01 10.08
C GLU A 93 -10.97 9.16 9.45
N GLN A 94 -11.09 10.37 9.98
CA GLN A 94 -10.36 11.53 9.49
C GLN A 94 -8.85 11.39 9.67
N LEU A 95 -8.40 10.89 10.81
CA LEU A 95 -6.98 10.66 11.09
C LEU A 95 -6.40 9.63 10.12
N SER A 96 -7.13 8.55 9.87
CA SER A 96 -6.68 7.50 8.94
C SER A 96 -6.56 8.02 7.51
N VAL A 97 -7.45 8.91 7.06
CA VAL A 97 -7.32 9.59 5.76
C VAL A 97 -6.05 10.44 5.71
N ARG A 98 -5.83 11.28 6.71
CA ARG A 98 -4.64 12.16 6.74
C ARG A 98 -3.34 11.35 6.75
N ARG A 99 -3.30 10.24 7.49
CA ARG A 99 -2.13 9.35 7.51
C ARG A 99 -1.90 8.67 6.17
N ALA A 100 -2.96 8.19 5.53
CA ALA A 100 -2.87 7.64 4.19
C ALA A 100 -2.39 8.69 3.18
N ASP A 101 -2.90 9.91 3.26
CA ASP A 101 -2.50 11.01 2.38
C ASP A 101 -1.02 11.37 2.55
N SER A 102 -0.49 11.32 3.75
CA SER A 102 0.93 11.59 4.01
C SER A 102 1.83 10.61 3.27
N VAL A 103 1.47 9.33 3.26
CA VAL A 103 2.19 8.30 2.51
C VAL A 103 2.01 8.51 1.00
N SER A 104 0.80 8.80 0.56
CA SER A 104 0.48 9.04 -0.86
C SER A 104 1.28 10.18 -1.45
N LYS A 105 1.47 11.26 -0.72
CA LYS A 105 2.27 12.42 -1.16
C LYS A 105 3.71 12.04 -1.45
N VAL A 106 4.30 11.16 -0.65
CA VAL A 106 5.67 10.68 -0.88
C VAL A 106 5.75 9.85 -2.16
N LEU A 107 4.78 8.96 -2.38
CA LEU A 107 4.72 8.13 -3.58
C LEU A 107 4.56 8.98 -4.85
N ILE A 108 3.71 9.99 -4.80
CA ILE A 108 3.54 10.95 -5.90
C ILE A 108 4.84 11.72 -6.13
N GLY A 109 5.51 12.12 -5.05
CA GLY A 109 6.79 12.84 -5.12
C GLY A 109 7.92 12.06 -5.80
N VAL A 110 7.91 10.72 -5.74
CA VAL A 110 8.91 9.89 -6.44
C VAL A 110 8.52 9.53 -7.86
N GLY A 111 7.36 9.98 -8.34
CA GLY A 111 6.97 9.85 -9.73
C GLY A 111 5.70 9.08 -10.00
N MET A 112 4.98 8.60 -8.99
CA MET A 112 3.66 8.03 -9.21
C MET A 112 2.66 9.13 -9.59
N ARG A 113 1.79 8.83 -10.54
CA ARG A 113 0.76 9.77 -10.96
C ARG A 113 -0.34 9.82 -9.91
N GLN A 114 -0.84 11.02 -9.63
CA GLN A 114 -1.88 11.22 -8.61
C GLN A 114 -3.11 10.35 -8.85
N GLU A 115 -3.55 10.21 -10.09
CA GLU A 115 -4.70 9.39 -10.47
C GLU A 115 -4.48 7.88 -10.24
N ASN A 116 -3.24 7.46 -10.04
CA ASN A 116 -2.88 6.06 -9.80
C ASN A 116 -2.65 5.75 -8.31
N VAL A 117 -2.76 6.75 -7.45
CA VAL A 117 -2.59 6.59 -6.00
C VAL A 117 -3.90 6.93 -5.31
N GLN A 118 -4.60 5.90 -4.85
CA GLN A 118 -5.87 6.07 -4.15
C GLN A 118 -5.63 5.97 -2.63
N SER A 119 -6.03 7.00 -1.90
CA SER A 119 -5.99 6.98 -0.43
C SER A 119 -7.37 6.65 0.13
N ARG A 120 -7.40 5.78 1.14
CA ARG A 120 -8.60 5.48 1.92
C ARG A 120 -8.32 5.59 3.40
N GLY A 121 -9.25 6.14 4.13
CA GLY A 121 -9.25 6.08 5.60
C GLY A 121 -10.29 5.08 6.06
N LEU A 122 -9.85 4.00 6.67
CA LEU A 122 -10.74 2.93 7.15
C LEU A 122 -10.99 3.01 8.66
N GLY A 123 -10.35 3.96 9.36
CA GLY A 123 -10.50 4.12 10.80
C GLY A 123 -10.19 2.80 11.51
N SER A 124 -11.04 2.41 12.46
CA SER A 124 -10.90 1.18 13.24
C SER A 124 -11.68 -0.01 12.66
N SER A 125 -12.20 0.10 11.44
CA SER A 125 -13.14 -0.88 10.87
C SER A 125 -12.50 -2.23 10.49
N LYS A 126 -11.18 -2.28 10.32
CA LYS A 126 -10.46 -3.51 9.92
C LYS A 126 -9.28 -3.80 10.85
N PRO A 127 -9.53 -4.23 12.08
CA PRO A 127 -8.46 -4.57 12.99
C PRO A 127 -7.73 -5.84 12.54
N VAL A 128 -6.42 -5.86 12.75
CA VAL A 128 -5.57 -7.05 12.52
C VAL A 128 -5.17 -7.72 13.83
N ALA A 129 -5.44 -7.07 14.95
CA ALA A 129 -5.13 -7.56 16.29
C ALA A 129 -6.19 -7.08 17.29
N SER A 130 -6.12 -7.57 18.51
CA SER A 130 -7.06 -7.16 19.55
C SER A 130 -6.86 -5.71 19.96
N ASN A 131 -7.95 -4.95 20.04
CA ASN A 131 -7.94 -3.59 20.59
C ASN A 131 -7.92 -3.58 22.12
N ASP A 132 -8.04 -4.73 22.77
CA ASP A 132 -8.03 -4.85 24.24
C ASP A 132 -6.62 -4.79 24.83
N THR A 133 -5.60 -5.08 24.02
CA THR A 133 -4.20 -5.05 24.43
C THR A 133 -3.45 -3.86 23.86
N VAL A 134 -2.42 -3.41 24.57
CA VAL A 134 -1.55 -2.33 24.08
C VAL A 134 -0.86 -2.73 22.77
N ASP A 135 -0.34 -3.95 22.72
CA ASP A 135 0.35 -4.46 21.53
C ASP A 135 -0.60 -4.57 20.34
N GLY A 136 -1.82 -5.07 20.55
CA GLY A 136 -2.84 -5.18 19.52
C GLY A 136 -3.26 -3.81 18.97
N ARG A 137 -3.45 -2.82 19.83
CA ARG A 137 -3.74 -1.45 19.39
C ARG A 137 -2.60 -0.87 18.56
N THR A 138 -1.35 -1.13 18.95
CA THR A 138 -0.17 -0.70 18.19
C THR A 138 -0.17 -1.30 16.77
N GLU A 139 -0.50 -2.58 16.63
CA GLU A 139 -0.59 -3.24 15.33
C GLU A 139 -1.73 -2.69 14.48
N ASN A 140 -2.84 -2.30 15.11
CA ASN A 140 -3.99 -1.72 14.40
C ASN A 140 -3.71 -0.31 13.88
N ARG A 141 -2.81 0.44 14.52
CA ARG A 141 -2.38 1.77 14.04
C ARG A 141 -1.34 1.60 12.94
N ARG A 142 -1.79 1.53 11.70
CA ARG A 142 -0.93 1.27 10.54
C ARG A 142 -1.44 1.96 9.28
N VAL A 143 -0.54 2.07 8.32
CA VAL A 143 -0.88 2.41 6.93
C VAL A 143 -0.39 1.26 6.05
N ALA A 144 -1.24 0.79 5.16
CA ALA A 144 -0.88 -0.26 4.22
C ALA A 144 -0.79 0.30 2.79
N ILE A 145 0.27 -0.07 2.09
CA ILE A 145 0.39 0.14 0.65
C ILE A 145 -0.10 -1.15 -0.01
N VAL A 146 -1.15 -1.05 -0.82
CA VAL A 146 -1.79 -2.21 -1.44
C VAL A 146 -1.64 -2.12 -2.95
N VAL A 147 -1.08 -3.17 -3.54
CA VAL A 147 -1.01 -3.36 -4.99
C VAL A 147 -2.11 -4.32 -5.39
N ILE A 148 -3.05 -3.83 -6.18
CA ILE A 148 -4.18 -4.62 -6.64
C ILE A 148 -3.79 -5.27 -7.96
N ALA A 149 -3.91 -6.60 -8.03
CA ALA A 149 -3.80 -7.34 -9.27
C ALA A 149 -5.17 -7.38 -9.94
N ASP A 150 -5.28 -6.75 -11.08
CA ASP A 150 -6.50 -6.83 -11.91
C ASP A 150 -6.52 -8.14 -12.71
#